data_90bf3332d6354923a0387ca10a7811b7
#
_entry.id   90bf3332d6354923a0387ca10a7811b7
#
_cell.length_a   1.000
_cell.length_b   1.000
_cell.length_c   1.000
_cell.angle_alpha   90.00
_cell.angle_beta   90.00
_cell.angle_gamma   90.00
#
_symmetry.space_group_name_H-M   'P 1'
#
loop_
_entity.id
_entity.type
_entity.pdbx_description
1 polymer ?
#
loop_
_entity_poly.entity_id
_entity_poly.type
_entity_poly.pdbx_seq_one_letter_code
_entity_poly.pdbx_strand_id
1 'polypeptide(L)'
;GETWKDRLSMAFTLAELGIRSIPINILIPVKGTPFGELEPMTQEDILRTVAILRYINPKADVRIAAGRNYFKDGGGELFLSGINAALTGNLLTTGGSSMEQDRNILEEKGYILKKKPTEIIYRTGEENE
;
A
#
# COMPACT_ATOMS: atom_id res chain seq x y z
N GLY A 1 4.01 8.14 -16.95
CA GLY A 1 5.20 8.66 -17.01
C GLY A 1 5.81 9.47 -15.88
N GLU A 2 5.65 9.10 -14.60
CA GLU A 2 6.40 9.75 -13.50
C GLU A 2 7.88 9.38 -13.55
N THR A 3 8.73 10.32 -13.17
CA THR A 3 10.17 10.15 -13.03
C THR A 3 10.55 9.92 -11.56
N TRP A 4 11.80 9.51 -11.30
CA TRP A 4 12.35 9.45 -9.94
C TRP A 4 12.30 10.81 -9.23
N LYS A 5 12.48 11.90 -9.98
CA LYS A 5 12.37 13.26 -9.44
C LYS A 5 10.95 13.55 -8.94
N ASP A 6 9.94 13.12 -9.69
CA ASP A 6 8.53 13.32 -9.32
C ASP A 6 8.20 12.53 -8.04
N ARG A 7 8.66 11.28 -7.93
CA ARG A 7 8.48 10.44 -6.73
C ARG A 7 9.13 11.05 -5.50
N LEU A 8 10.36 11.54 -5.65
CA LEU A 8 11.07 12.21 -4.56
C LEU A 8 10.36 13.50 -4.15
N SER A 9 9.99 14.35 -5.12
CA SER A 9 9.27 15.60 -4.86
C SER A 9 7.96 15.33 -4.11
N MET A 10 7.19 14.35 -4.55
CA MET A 10 5.97 13.93 -3.86
C MET A 10 6.25 13.47 -2.43
N ALA A 11 7.27 12.64 -2.22
CA ALA A 11 7.61 12.11 -0.89
C ALA A 11 7.95 13.24 0.09
N PHE A 12 8.73 14.24 -0.35
CA PHE A 12 9.06 15.42 0.46
C PHE A 12 7.84 16.30 0.73
N THR A 13 7.02 16.55 -0.29
CA THR A 13 5.77 17.34 -0.12
C THR A 13 4.85 16.68 0.91
N LEU A 14 4.68 15.35 0.88
CA LEU A 14 3.88 14.62 1.86
C LEU A 14 4.44 14.77 3.29
N ALA A 15 5.77 14.77 3.43
CA ALA A 15 6.43 14.97 4.71
C ALA A 15 6.25 16.40 5.24
N GLU A 16 6.42 17.41 4.38
CA GLU A 16 6.22 18.83 4.72
C GLU A 16 4.78 19.12 5.15
N LEU A 17 3.81 18.51 4.47
CA LEU A 17 2.39 18.61 4.82
C LEU A 17 2.00 17.77 6.04
N GLY A 18 2.92 17.00 6.62
CA GLY A 18 2.64 16.16 7.79
C GLY A 18 1.66 15.03 7.52
N ILE A 19 1.56 14.54 6.29
CA ILE A 19 0.65 13.46 5.91
C ILE A 19 1.04 12.18 6.63
N ARG A 20 0.06 11.57 7.31
CA ARG A 20 0.28 10.38 8.15
C ARG A 20 -0.18 9.09 7.52
N SER A 21 -0.85 9.13 6.39
CA SER A 21 -1.41 7.95 5.74
C SER A 21 -1.22 8.04 4.23
N ILE A 22 -0.31 7.23 3.71
CA ILE A 22 0.15 7.27 2.32
C ILE A 22 -0.21 5.95 1.66
N PRO A 23 -1.27 5.90 0.83
CA PRO A 23 -1.58 4.72 0.03
C PRO A 23 -0.67 4.64 -1.20
N ILE A 24 -0.18 3.45 -1.49
CA ILE A 24 0.56 3.13 -2.70
C ILE A 24 -0.28 2.19 -3.57
N ASN A 25 -0.44 2.54 -4.83
CA ASN A 25 -1.03 1.71 -5.85
C ASN A 25 0.04 1.39 -6.90
N ILE A 26 0.25 0.11 -7.16
CA ILE A 26 1.11 -0.33 -8.25
C ILE A 26 0.22 -0.50 -9.47
N LEU A 27 0.49 0.27 -10.52
CA LEU A 27 -0.26 0.19 -11.76
C LEU A 27 -0.01 -1.15 -12.45
N ILE A 28 -1.08 -1.88 -12.71
CA ILE A 28 -1.09 -3.07 -13.55
C ILE A 28 -1.67 -2.66 -14.91
N PRO A 29 -0.87 -2.61 -15.98
CA PRO A 29 -1.39 -2.30 -17.31
C PRO A 29 -2.45 -3.31 -17.73
N VAL A 30 -3.61 -2.84 -18.15
CA VAL A 30 -4.72 -3.67 -18.64
C VAL A 30 -4.94 -3.34 -20.11
N LYS A 31 -4.79 -4.33 -20.98
CA LYS A 31 -4.98 -4.19 -22.43
C LYS A 31 -6.35 -3.57 -22.75
N GLY A 32 -6.36 -2.60 -23.66
CA GLY A 32 -7.57 -1.86 -24.06
C GLY A 32 -7.86 -0.63 -23.17
N THR A 33 -7.02 -0.33 -22.20
CA THR A 33 -7.08 0.94 -21.44
C THR A 33 -6.03 1.93 -21.93
N PRO A 34 -6.16 3.24 -21.61
CA PRO A 34 -5.15 4.24 -22.00
C PRO A 34 -3.72 3.94 -21.56
N PHE A 35 -3.55 3.15 -20.49
CA PHE A 35 -2.25 2.75 -19.94
C PHE A 35 -1.92 1.26 -20.21
N GLY A 36 -2.71 0.59 -21.05
CA GLY A 36 -2.59 -0.84 -21.29
C GLY A 36 -1.30 -1.28 -21.99
N GLU A 37 -0.66 -0.37 -22.69
CA GLU A 37 0.58 -0.63 -23.44
C GLU A 37 1.84 -0.13 -22.68
N LEU A 38 1.68 0.35 -21.43
CA LEU A 38 2.82 0.74 -20.61
C LEU A 38 3.60 -0.48 -20.14
N GLU A 39 4.93 -0.38 -20.18
CA GLU A 39 5.77 -1.36 -19.53
C GLU A 39 5.53 -1.35 -18.01
N PRO A 40 5.31 -2.50 -17.40
CA PRO A 40 5.16 -2.61 -15.95
C PRO A 40 6.42 -2.13 -15.24
N MET A 41 6.26 -1.54 -14.06
CA MET A 41 7.40 -1.25 -13.20
C MET A 41 8.10 -2.54 -12.77
N THR A 42 9.43 -2.49 -12.65
CA THR A 42 10.17 -3.61 -12.07
C THR A 42 9.90 -3.73 -10.56
N GLN A 43 9.97 -4.93 -10.01
CA GLN A 43 9.83 -5.13 -8.57
C GLN A 43 10.88 -4.31 -7.80
N GLU A 44 12.11 -4.22 -8.31
CA GLU A 44 13.17 -3.42 -7.71
C GLU A 44 12.80 -1.93 -7.62
N ASP A 45 12.24 -1.36 -8.68
CA ASP A 45 11.82 0.06 -8.66
C ASP A 45 10.65 0.31 -7.72
N ILE A 46 9.76 -0.65 -7.59
CA ILE A 46 8.65 -0.60 -6.62
C ILE A 46 9.21 -0.61 -5.19
N LEU A 47 10.06 -1.59 -4.85
CA LEU A 47 10.66 -1.71 -3.52
C LEU A 47 11.50 -0.48 -3.16
N ARG A 48 12.27 0.03 -4.12
CA ARG A 48 13.05 1.27 -3.97
C ARG A 48 12.16 2.48 -3.69
N THR A 49 11.04 2.60 -4.42
CA THR A 49 10.05 3.68 -4.18
C THR A 49 9.47 3.61 -2.79
N VAL A 50 9.08 2.41 -2.34
CA VAL A 50 8.57 2.17 -0.97
C VAL A 50 9.61 2.56 0.08
N ALA A 51 10.86 2.11 -0.08
CA ALA A 51 11.94 2.41 0.86
C ALA A 51 12.20 3.92 0.97
N ILE A 52 12.21 4.64 -0.15
CA ILE A 52 12.38 6.09 -0.18
C ILE A 52 11.20 6.79 0.52
N LEU A 53 9.97 6.41 0.21
CA LEU A 53 8.78 6.96 0.89
C LEU A 53 8.85 6.74 2.40
N ARG A 54 9.22 5.55 2.85
CA ARG A 54 9.40 5.23 4.27
C ARG A 54 10.50 6.07 4.91
N TYR A 55 11.65 6.20 4.23
CA TYR A 55 12.79 6.96 4.77
C TYR A 55 12.45 8.43 4.97
N ILE A 56 11.77 9.05 4.00
CA ILE A 56 11.37 10.45 4.06
C ILE A 56 10.19 10.67 5.02
N ASN A 57 9.28 9.67 5.14
CA ASN A 57 8.08 9.74 5.96
C ASN A 57 8.08 8.67 7.07
N PRO A 58 9.02 8.72 8.04
CA PRO A 58 9.23 7.61 8.99
C PRO A 58 8.04 7.37 9.94
N LYS A 59 7.20 8.38 10.14
CA LYS A 59 6.05 8.33 11.05
C LYS A 59 4.72 8.06 10.36
N ALA A 60 4.71 7.94 9.02
CA ALA A 60 3.48 7.71 8.27
C ALA A 60 3.11 6.23 8.22
N ASP A 61 1.81 5.95 8.08
CA ASP A 61 1.32 4.64 7.66
C ASP A 61 1.42 4.57 6.13
N VAL A 62 2.48 3.92 5.64
CA VAL A 62 2.66 3.64 4.21
C VAL A 62 1.93 2.33 3.90
N ARG A 63 0.85 2.43 3.13
CA ARG A 63 -0.07 1.32 2.87
C ARG A 63 0.04 0.83 1.45
N ILE A 64 0.12 -0.47 1.27
CA ILE A 64 -0.13 -1.05 -0.05
C ILE A 64 -1.65 -1.20 -0.26
N ALA A 65 -2.16 -0.57 -1.31
CA ALA A 65 -3.58 -0.58 -1.64
C ALA A 65 -3.89 -1.50 -2.82
N ALA A 66 -3.09 -1.45 -3.89
CA ALA A 66 -3.28 -2.33 -5.05
C ALA A 66 -1.94 -2.75 -5.66
N GLY A 67 -1.95 -3.87 -6.41
CA GLY A 67 -0.81 -4.33 -7.17
C GLY A 67 0.10 -5.33 -6.44
N ARG A 68 -0.28 -5.84 -5.28
CA ARG A 68 0.51 -6.86 -4.55
C ARG A 68 0.78 -8.12 -5.36
N ASN A 69 -0.10 -8.43 -6.30
CA ASN A 69 -0.01 -9.62 -7.17
C ASN A 69 1.23 -9.58 -8.09
N TYR A 70 1.94 -8.46 -8.19
CA TYR A 70 3.25 -8.38 -8.82
C TYR A 70 4.32 -9.21 -8.09
N PHE A 71 4.12 -9.47 -6.80
CA PHE A 71 5.05 -10.18 -5.94
C PHE A 71 4.60 -11.62 -5.75
N LYS A 72 5.50 -12.57 -6.04
CA LYS A 72 5.22 -14.01 -5.92
C LYS A 72 4.88 -14.43 -4.49
N ASP A 73 5.42 -13.71 -3.50
CA ASP A 73 5.20 -13.94 -2.08
C ASP A 73 3.98 -13.16 -1.53
N GLY A 74 3.09 -12.69 -2.40
CA GLY A 74 1.90 -11.93 -2.00
C GLY A 74 2.19 -10.54 -1.44
N GLY A 75 3.38 -10.00 -1.71
CA GLY A 75 3.82 -8.68 -1.29
C GLY A 75 4.57 -8.65 0.05
N GLY A 76 5.06 -9.78 0.54
CA GLY A 76 5.87 -9.85 1.77
C GLY A 76 7.13 -8.98 1.69
N GLU A 77 7.79 -8.91 0.54
CA GLU A 77 8.95 -8.04 0.31
C GLU A 77 8.63 -6.56 0.46
N LEU A 78 7.40 -6.14 0.17
CA LEU A 78 6.96 -4.75 0.35
C LEU A 78 7.02 -4.34 1.83
N PHE A 79 6.64 -5.24 2.75
CA PHE A 79 6.73 -4.97 4.18
C PHE A 79 8.19 -4.83 4.61
N LEU A 80 9.10 -5.67 4.11
CA LEU A 80 10.53 -5.55 4.39
C LEU A 80 11.12 -4.23 3.84
N SER A 81 10.54 -3.67 2.80
CA SER A 81 10.97 -2.39 2.21
C SER A 81 10.41 -1.16 2.93
N GLY A 82 9.43 -1.31 3.82
CA GLY A 82 8.92 -0.20 4.61
C GLY A 82 7.41 0.02 4.62
N ILE A 83 6.62 -0.82 3.94
CA ILE A 83 5.17 -0.85 4.11
C ILE A 83 4.86 -1.31 5.55
N ASN A 84 3.92 -0.67 6.20
CA ASN A 84 3.45 -1.05 7.55
C ASN A 84 1.93 -1.18 7.66
N ALA A 85 1.23 -1.09 6.53
CA ALA A 85 -0.20 -1.31 6.45
C ALA A 85 -0.57 -1.89 5.08
N ALA A 86 -1.69 -2.60 4.99
CA ALA A 86 -2.22 -3.13 3.74
C ALA A 86 -3.75 -3.06 3.74
N LEU A 87 -4.33 -2.90 2.57
CA LEU A 87 -5.74 -3.18 2.36
C LEU A 87 -5.92 -4.68 2.12
N THR A 88 -6.85 -5.27 2.85
CA THR A 88 -7.21 -6.69 2.73
C THR A 88 -8.60 -6.84 2.16
N GLY A 89 -8.91 -7.99 1.59
CA GLY A 89 -10.20 -8.27 0.98
C GLY A 89 -10.21 -8.05 -0.53
N ASN A 90 -11.35 -8.33 -1.15
CA ASN A 90 -11.50 -8.18 -2.60
C ASN A 90 -11.53 -6.71 -2.99
N LEU A 91 -10.76 -6.37 -4.00
CA LEU A 91 -10.78 -5.07 -4.66
C LEU A 91 -11.84 -5.08 -5.77
N LEU A 92 -12.31 -3.89 -6.18
CA LEU A 92 -13.38 -3.76 -7.18
C LEU A 92 -13.05 -4.44 -8.53
N THR A 93 -11.77 -4.48 -8.89
CA THR A 93 -11.32 -4.95 -10.22
C THR A 93 -10.43 -6.19 -10.16
N THR A 94 -9.92 -6.57 -8.99
CA THR A 94 -9.00 -7.70 -8.83
C THR A 94 -9.28 -8.43 -7.52
N GLY A 95 -9.03 -9.75 -7.49
CA GLY A 95 -9.01 -10.52 -6.25
C GLY A 95 -7.95 -9.98 -5.31
N GLY A 96 -8.30 -9.80 -4.04
CA GLY A 96 -7.38 -9.38 -2.98
C GLY A 96 -6.93 -10.54 -2.10
N SER A 97 -6.05 -10.26 -1.17
CA SER A 97 -5.65 -11.24 -0.14
C SER A 97 -6.70 -11.35 0.95
N SER A 98 -6.86 -12.55 1.52
CA SER A 98 -7.63 -12.71 2.75
C SER A 98 -6.83 -12.20 3.96
N MET A 99 -7.54 -11.86 5.05
CA MET A 99 -6.88 -11.49 6.30
C MET A 99 -5.95 -12.58 6.85
N GLU A 100 -6.30 -13.84 6.63
CA GLU A 100 -5.51 -14.99 7.05
C GLU A 100 -4.23 -15.12 6.23
N GLN A 101 -4.32 -14.95 4.91
CA GLN A 101 -3.14 -14.92 4.03
C GLN A 101 -2.18 -13.79 4.42
N ASP A 102 -2.71 -12.60 4.68
CA ASP A 102 -1.89 -11.46 5.08
C ASP A 102 -1.22 -11.68 6.43
N ARG A 103 -1.92 -12.31 7.38
CA ARG A 103 -1.34 -12.69 8.66
C ARG A 103 -0.18 -13.64 8.49
N ASN A 104 -0.36 -14.71 7.71
CA ASN A 104 0.67 -15.71 7.47
C ASN A 104 1.93 -15.09 6.83
N ILE A 105 1.75 -14.24 5.82
CA ILE A 105 2.85 -13.53 5.17
C ILE A 105 3.63 -12.67 6.19
N LEU A 106 2.93 -11.95 7.05
CA LEU A 106 3.55 -11.09 8.04
C LEU A 106 4.28 -11.89 9.13
N GLU A 107 3.69 -12.98 9.61
CA GLU A 107 4.31 -13.88 10.59
C GLU A 107 5.57 -14.55 10.02
N GLU A 108 5.53 -15.02 8.76
CA GLU A 108 6.69 -15.58 8.05
C GLU A 108 7.84 -14.57 7.91
N LYS A 109 7.52 -13.27 7.76
CA LYS A 109 8.50 -12.20 7.70
C LYS A 109 8.92 -11.66 9.08
N GLY A 110 8.46 -12.27 10.17
CA GLY A 110 8.83 -11.91 11.54
C GLY A 110 8.09 -10.72 12.14
N TYR A 111 6.96 -10.31 11.55
CA TYR A 111 6.14 -9.23 12.08
C TYR A 111 5.17 -9.70 13.15
N ILE A 112 5.02 -8.90 14.19
CA ILE A 112 4.01 -9.10 15.23
C ILE A 112 2.85 -8.16 14.95
N LEU A 113 1.66 -8.71 14.67
CA LEU A 113 0.45 -7.94 14.47
C LEU A 113 -0.02 -7.34 15.79
N LYS A 114 0.03 -6.01 15.92
CA LYS A 114 -0.62 -5.34 17.03
C LYS A 114 -2.13 -5.40 16.83
N LYS A 115 -2.85 -6.05 17.73
CA LYS A 115 -4.30 -5.88 17.83
C LYS A 115 -4.55 -4.43 18.26
N LYS A 116 -4.91 -3.55 17.33
CA LYS A 116 -5.57 -2.30 17.72
C LYS A 116 -6.94 -2.70 18.29
N PRO A 117 -7.34 -2.19 19.46
CA PRO A 117 -8.74 -2.28 19.86
C PRO A 117 -9.55 -1.63 18.75
N THR A 118 -10.44 -2.38 18.14
CA THR A 118 -11.34 -1.84 17.12
C THR A 118 -12.44 -1.09 17.86
N GLU A 119 -12.20 0.14 18.27
CA GLU A 119 -13.29 1.06 18.52
C GLU A 119 -13.82 1.48 17.15
N ILE A 120 -14.73 0.67 16.63
CA ILE A 120 -15.58 1.08 15.53
C ILE A 120 -16.63 2.01 16.16
N ILE A 121 -16.37 3.30 16.11
CA ILE A 121 -17.40 4.29 16.44
C ILE A 121 -18.35 4.32 15.25
N TYR A 122 -19.41 3.52 15.31
CA TYR A 122 -20.56 3.74 14.46
C TYR A 122 -21.23 5.02 14.95
N ARG A 123 -21.26 6.07 14.14
CA ARG A 123 -22.27 7.11 14.28
C ARG A 123 -23.62 6.46 13.96
N THR A 124 -24.31 6.01 14.97
CA THR A 124 -25.74 5.76 14.86
C THR A 124 -26.37 7.14 14.61
N GLY A 125 -26.84 7.36 13.37
CA GLY A 125 -27.74 8.47 13.11
C GLY A 125 -28.98 8.26 13.96
N GLU A 126 -29.15 9.04 14.99
CA GLU A 126 -30.46 9.20 15.62
C GLU A 126 -31.33 9.94 14.61
N GLU A 127 -32.21 9.21 13.95
CA GLU A 127 -33.41 9.78 13.37
C GLU A 127 -34.26 10.27 14.55
N ASN A 128 -34.28 11.56 14.73
CA ASN A 128 -35.34 12.16 15.56
C ASN A 128 -36.50 12.52 14.68
N GLU A 129 -37.65 11.96 15.02
CA GLU A 129 -38.99 12.30 14.56
C GLU A 129 -39.32 13.79 14.72
#